data_a35995c2368d6e45d53414e5743da55e
#
_entry.id   a35995c2368d6e45d53414e5743da55e
#
_cell.length_a   1.000
_cell.length_b   1.000
_cell.length_c   1.000
_cell.angle_alpha   90.00
_cell.angle_beta   90.00
_cell.angle_gamma   90.00
#
_symmetry.space_group_name_H-M   'P 1'
#
loop_
_entity.id
_entity.type
_entity.pdbx_description
1 polymer ?
#
loop_
_entity_poly.entity_id
_entity_poly.type
_entity_poly.pdbx_seq_one_letter_code
_entity_poly.pdbx_strand_id
1 'polypeptide(L)'
;QEKVQHSADDIKEKINELKGKVEETPIENRETIFTQIDKLEKDVLERFEKALDEVMPEAFSIVKSTARRFAENETIAVEATDFDRDLAATHDFVQIEGDKAIYQNHWMAGGNEVTWNMVHYDVQLFGGVVLHQGKIAEMATGEGKTLVATLPVFLNALTGNGVHVVTVNDYLAKRDSEWMGPLYMFHGLSVDCIDKHQIGRASCRERVC
;
A
#
# COMPACT_ATOMS: atom_id res chain seq x y z
N GLN A 1 -8.34 6.92 4.39
CA GLN A 1 -8.61 5.57 3.90
C GLN A 1 -10.11 5.38 3.66
N GLU A 2 -10.98 5.53 4.66
CA GLU A 2 -12.44 5.37 4.54
C GLU A 2 -13.05 6.14 3.37
N LYS A 3 -12.67 7.42 3.17
CA LYS A 3 -13.15 8.24 2.04
C LYS A 3 -12.90 7.57 0.68
N VAL A 4 -11.76 6.92 0.50
CA VAL A 4 -11.41 6.23 -0.75
C VAL A 4 -12.15 4.90 -0.85
N GLN A 5 -12.15 4.08 0.20
CA GLN A 5 -12.76 2.75 0.20
C GLN A 5 -14.27 2.82 -0.06
N HIS A 6 -14.96 3.79 0.54
CA HIS A 6 -16.42 3.96 0.38
C HIS A 6 -16.83 4.76 -0.87
N SER A 7 -15.88 5.26 -1.66
CA SER A 7 -16.19 6.10 -2.83
C SER A 7 -17.00 5.39 -3.92
N ALA A 8 -16.99 4.06 -3.95
CA ALA A 8 -17.65 3.24 -4.97
C ALA A 8 -18.60 2.17 -4.39
N ASP A 9 -19.02 2.29 -3.13
CA ASP A 9 -19.85 1.27 -2.48
C ASP A 9 -21.20 1.09 -3.16
N ASP A 10 -21.82 2.16 -3.63
CA ASP A 10 -23.07 2.14 -4.39
C ASP A 10 -22.98 1.32 -5.69
N ILE A 11 -21.80 1.31 -6.33
CA ILE A 11 -21.56 0.53 -7.54
C ILE A 11 -21.24 -0.91 -7.19
N LYS A 12 -20.46 -1.15 -6.14
CA LYS A 12 -20.13 -2.50 -5.66
C LYS A 12 -21.37 -3.27 -5.23
N GLU A 13 -22.34 -2.62 -4.58
CA GLU A 13 -23.65 -3.24 -4.24
C GLU A 13 -24.37 -3.70 -5.50
N LYS A 14 -24.46 -2.87 -6.54
CA LYS A 14 -25.07 -3.27 -7.83
C LYS A 14 -24.36 -4.45 -8.49
N ILE A 15 -23.02 -4.49 -8.43
CA ILE A 15 -22.23 -5.62 -8.94
C ILE A 15 -22.59 -6.90 -8.18
N ASN A 16 -22.70 -6.84 -6.85
CA ASN A 16 -23.06 -7.99 -6.03
C ASN A 16 -24.49 -8.49 -6.32
N GLU A 17 -25.44 -7.58 -6.51
CA GLU A 17 -26.81 -7.94 -6.95
C GLU A 17 -26.81 -8.63 -8.32
N LEU A 18 -26.03 -8.14 -9.29
CA LEU A 18 -25.92 -8.76 -10.61
C LEU A 18 -25.22 -10.13 -10.53
N LYS A 19 -24.17 -10.28 -9.72
CA LYS A 19 -23.50 -11.56 -9.48
C LYS A 19 -24.47 -12.61 -8.88
N GLY A 20 -25.34 -12.20 -7.96
CA GLY A 20 -26.40 -13.07 -7.43
C GLY A 20 -27.40 -13.53 -8.50
N LYS A 21 -27.73 -12.67 -9.47
CA LYS A 21 -28.67 -13.03 -10.55
C LYS A 21 -28.07 -13.95 -11.61
N VAL A 22 -26.74 -14.06 -11.71
CA VAL A 22 -26.08 -14.93 -12.72
C VAL A 22 -26.47 -16.39 -12.55
N GLU A 23 -26.57 -16.88 -11.31
CA GLU A 23 -26.91 -18.29 -11.03
C GLU A 23 -28.35 -18.61 -11.42
N GLU A 24 -29.27 -17.66 -11.28
CA GLU A 24 -30.71 -17.82 -11.58
C GLU A 24 -31.01 -17.59 -13.08
N THR A 25 -30.07 -17.04 -13.87
CA THR A 25 -30.28 -16.69 -15.26
C THR A 25 -29.88 -17.83 -16.20
N PRO A 26 -30.68 -18.14 -17.24
CA PRO A 26 -30.32 -19.11 -18.28
C PRO A 26 -29.01 -18.75 -18.96
N ILE A 27 -28.21 -19.78 -19.30
CA ILE A 27 -26.83 -19.62 -19.84
C ILE A 27 -26.79 -18.65 -21.04
N GLU A 28 -27.81 -18.70 -21.91
CA GLU A 28 -27.91 -17.86 -23.11
C GLU A 28 -27.97 -16.36 -22.82
N ASN A 29 -28.42 -15.98 -21.61
CA ASN A 29 -28.59 -14.56 -21.22
C ASN A 29 -27.49 -14.06 -20.25
N ARG A 30 -26.58 -14.92 -19.81
CA ARG A 30 -25.52 -14.56 -18.83
C ARG A 30 -24.50 -13.59 -19.41
N GLU A 31 -24.24 -13.64 -20.71
CA GLU A 31 -23.28 -12.75 -21.38
C GLU A 31 -23.67 -11.27 -21.21
N THR A 32 -24.96 -10.97 -21.26
CA THR A 32 -25.46 -9.59 -21.04
C THR A 32 -25.18 -9.12 -19.61
N ILE A 33 -25.34 -10.01 -18.61
CA ILE A 33 -25.07 -9.67 -17.21
C ILE A 33 -23.57 -9.47 -16.99
N PHE A 34 -22.71 -10.33 -17.56
CA PHE A 34 -21.26 -10.16 -17.47
C PHE A 34 -20.80 -8.86 -18.10
N THR A 35 -21.34 -8.48 -19.26
CA THR A 35 -21.04 -7.20 -19.89
C THR A 35 -21.43 -5.99 -19.01
N GLN A 36 -22.55 -6.10 -18.28
CA GLN A 36 -22.95 -5.07 -17.32
C GLN A 36 -22.01 -5.00 -16.11
N ILE A 37 -21.60 -6.16 -15.59
CA ILE A 37 -20.64 -6.25 -14.48
C ILE A 37 -19.30 -5.61 -14.89
N ASP A 38 -18.78 -5.98 -16.06
CA ASP A 38 -17.50 -5.43 -16.58
C ASP A 38 -17.55 -3.91 -16.72
N LYS A 39 -18.70 -3.36 -17.14
CA LYS A 39 -18.88 -1.91 -17.21
C LYS A 39 -18.87 -1.27 -15.81
N LEU A 40 -19.59 -1.84 -14.86
CA LEU A 40 -19.64 -1.33 -13.49
C LEU A 40 -18.27 -1.46 -12.79
N GLU A 41 -17.51 -2.53 -13.07
CA GLU A 41 -16.15 -2.68 -12.54
C GLU A 41 -15.21 -1.58 -13.07
N LYS A 42 -15.37 -1.15 -14.34
CA LYS A 42 -14.65 0.04 -14.87
C LYS A 42 -15.08 1.33 -14.17
N ASP A 43 -16.38 1.49 -13.94
CA ASP A 43 -16.90 2.67 -13.21
C ASP A 43 -16.35 2.73 -11.77
N VAL A 44 -16.15 1.57 -11.10
CA VAL A 44 -15.49 1.49 -9.79
C VAL A 44 -14.05 1.99 -9.87
N LEU A 45 -13.28 1.53 -10.87
CA LEU A 45 -11.89 1.98 -11.04
C LEU A 45 -11.80 3.49 -11.28
N GLU A 46 -12.66 4.04 -12.14
CA GLU A 46 -12.71 5.50 -12.38
C GLU A 46 -13.07 6.30 -11.12
N ARG A 47 -13.95 5.76 -10.27
CA ARG A 47 -14.26 6.37 -8.97
C ARG A 47 -13.07 6.36 -8.02
N PHE A 48 -12.35 5.23 -7.96
CA PHE A 48 -11.14 5.14 -7.17
C PHE A 48 -10.06 6.10 -7.66
N GLU A 49 -9.82 6.19 -8.97
CA GLU A 49 -8.85 7.13 -9.53
C GLU A 49 -9.16 8.58 -9.11
N LYS A 50 -10.41 9.01 -9.25
CA LYS A 50 -10.82 10.36 -8.81
C LYS A 50 -10.62 10.59 -7.33
N ALA A 51 -11.00 9.61 -6.48
CA ALA A 51 -10.81 9.71 -5.04
C ALA A 51 -9.34 9.74 -4.64
N LEU A 52 -8.49 8.96 -5.33
CA LEU A 52 -7.04 8.95 -5.12
C LEU A 52 -6.40 10.28 -5.54
N ASP A 53 -6.78 10.85 -6.68
CA ASP A 53 -6.31 12.17 -7.13
C ASP A 53 -6.64 13.27 -6.11
N GLU A 54 -7.85 13.24 -5.54
CA GLU A 54 -8.25 14.21 -4.51
C GLU A 54 -7.41 14.12 -3.23
N VAL A 55 -7.06 12.90 -2.77
CA VAL A 55 -6.32 12.68 -1.53
C VAL A 55 -4.80 12.60 -1.72
N MET A 56 -4.31 12.56 -2.95
CA MET A 56 -2.89 12.39 -3.28
C MET A 56 -1.97 13.40 -2.58
N PRO A 57 -2.25 14.73 -2.58
CA PRO A 57 -1.38 15.69 -1.90
C PRO A 57 -1.29 15.44 -0.40
N GLU A 58 -2.40 15.05 0.23
CA GLU A 58 -2.45 14.72 1.66
C GLU A 58 -1.70 13.42 1.94
N ALA A 59 -1.94 12.37 1.16
CA ALA A 59 -1.28 11.08 1.29
C ALA A 59 0.24 11.20 1.15
N PHE A 60 0.74 11.95 0.15
CA PHE A 60 2.16 12.18 -0.03
C PHE A 60 2.77 13.01 1.09
N SER A 61 2.02 13.98 1.62
CA SER A 61 2.44 14.78 2.78
C SER A 61 2.57 13.93 4.04
N ILE A 62 1.64 13.00 4.26
CA ILE A 62 1.66 12.04 5.36
C ILE A 62 2.91 11.16 5.27
N VAL A 63 3.16 10.53 4.12
CA VAL A 63 4.34 9.66 3.91
C VAL A 63 5.64 10.44 4.11
N LYS A 64 5.76 11.65 3.52
CA LYS A 64 6.94 12.52 3.69
C LYS A 64 7.12 12.93 5.15
N SER A 65 6.03 13.27 5.86
CA SER A 65 6.07 13.63 7.28
C SER A 65 6.53 12.46 8.15
N THR A 66 6.01 11.26 7.89
CA THR A 66 6.42 10.04 8.61
C THR A 66 7.89 9.69 8.35
N ALA A 67 8.32 9.77 7.10
CA ALA A 67 9.73 9.59 6.73
C ALA A 67 10.65 10.56 7.48
N ARG A 68 10.24 11.83 7.60
CA ARG A 68 10.97 12.86 8.38
C ARG A 68 10.98 12.53 9.87
N ARG A 69 9.85 12.11 10.45
CA ARG A 69 9.78 11.76 11.86
C ARG A 69 10.72 10.61 12.20
N PHE A 70 10.79 9.58 11.36
CA PHE A 70 11.78 8.50 11.52
C PHE A 70 13.23 8.98 11.35
N ALA A 71 13.49 9.92 10.43
CA ALA A 71 14.84 10.45 10.22
C ALA A 71 15.33 11.35 11.36
N GLU A 72 14.44 12.07 12.04
CA GLU A 72 14.76 13.04 13.09
C GLU A 72 14.66 12.47 14.50
N ASN A 73 14.04 11.30 14.70
CA ASN A 73 13.82 10.72 16.02
C ASN A 73 14.25 9.25 16.05
N GLU A 74 15.00 8.87 17.07
CA GLU A 74 15.39 7.47 17.29
C GLU A 74 14.18 6.58 17.58
N THR A 75 13.17 7.13 18.26
CA THR A 75 11.90 6.44 18.53
C THR A 75 10.71 7.36 18.31
N ILE A 76 9.58 6.77 17.90
CA ILE A 76 8.30 7.46 17.75
C ILE A 76 7.25 6.73 18.58
N ALA A 77 6.68 7.42 19.57
CA ALA A 77 5.58 6.91 20.38
C ALA A 77 4.23 7.32 19.81
N VAL A 78 3.33 6.36 19.65
CA VAL A 78 1.94 6.55 19.22
C VAL A 78 0.99 5.77 20.14
N GLU A 79 -0.30 6.05 20.09
CA GLU A 79 -1.31 5.23 20.76
C GLU A 79 -1.38 3.85 20.08
N ALA A 80 -1.30 2.78 20.88
CA ALA A 80 -1.22 1.42 20.36
C ALA A 80 -2.60 0.94 19.87
N THR A 81 -2.65 0.54 18.60
CA THR A 81 -3.79 -0.17 18.00
C THR A 81 -3.61 -1.69 18.14
N ASP A 82 -4.65 -2.47 17.81
CA ASP A 82 -4.53 -3.93 17.75
C ASP A 82 -3.50 -4.35 16.69
N PHE A 83 -3.44 -3.64 15.56
CA PHE A 83 -2.43 -3.87 14.53
C PHE A 83 -1.00 -3.69 15.05
N ASP A 84 -0.74 -2.65 15.86
CA ASP A 84 0.59 -2.42 16.45
C ASP A 84 0.98 -3.54 17.44
N ARG A 85 0.01 -4.10 18.15
CA ARG A 85 0.25 -5.24 19.07
C ARG A 85 0.61 -6.51 18.31
N ASP A 86 -0.10 -6.79 17.19
CA ASP A 86 0.22 -7.91 16.30
C ASP A 86 1.59 -7.73 15.64
N LEU A 87 1.91 -6.49 15.24
CA LEU A 87 3.19 -6.14 14.64
C LEU A 87 4.35 -6.34 15.62
N ALA A 88 4.20 -5.89 16.86
CA ALA A 88 5.21 -6.06 17.92
C ALA A 88 5.49 -7.53 18.28
N ALA A 89 4.54 -8.44 18.03
CA ALA A 89 4.74 -9.86 18.22
C ALA A 89 5.65 -10.51 17.14
N THR A 90 5.86 -9.84 16.01
CA THR A 90 6.55 -10.39 14.83
C THR A 90 7.73 -9.55 14.35
N HIS A 91 7.87 -8.31 14.83
CA HIS A 91 8.89 -7.37 14.39
C HIS A 91 9.55 -6.65 15.56
N ASP A 92 10.88 -6.58 15.55
CA ASP A 92 11.68 -6.01 16.62
C ASP A 92 11.68 -4.46 16.64
N PHE A 93 11.29 -3.81 15.54
CA PHE A 93 11.27 -2.33 15.44
C PHE A 93 10.04 -1.68 16.09
N VAL A 94 9.11 -2.47 16.64
CA VAL A 94 7.94 -1.98 17.38
C VAL A 94 7.91 -2.65 18.75
N GLN A 95 7.70 -1.85 19.81
CA GLN A 95 7.55 -2.34 21.18
C GLN A 95 6.28 -1.74 21.79
N ILE A 96 5.58 -2.52 22.61
CA ILE A 96 4.38 -2.06 23.31
C ILE A 96 4.72 -1.71 24.74
N GLU A 97 4.46 -0.46 25.13
CA GLU A 97 4.61 0.05 26.48
C GLU A 97 3.27 0.59 27.00
N GLY A 98 2.53 -0.25 27.72
CA GLY A 98 1.20 0.06 28.22
C GLY A 98 0.19 0.26 27.07
N ASP A 99 -0.27 1.50 26.88
CA ASP A 99 -1.19 1.94 25.83
C ASP A 99 -0.48 2.55 24.60
N LYS A 100 0.87 2.52 24.58
CA LYS A 100 1.68 3.09 23.51
C LYS A 100 2.42 2.03 22.71
N ALA A 101 2.52 2.27 21.42
CA ALA A 101 3.44 1.60 20.52
C ALA A 101 4.64 2.51 20.26
N ILE A 102 5.84 1.98 20.51
CA ILE A 102 7.11 2.66 20.33
C ILE A 102 7.78 2.10 19.08
N TYR A 103 7.86 2.89 18.06
CA TYR A 103 8.51 2.55 16.79
C TYR A 103 9.95 3.03 16.79
N GLN A 104 10.89 2.15 16.47
CA GLN A 104 12.32 2.46 16.34
C GLN A 104 12.61 2.91 14.91
N ASN A 105 13.63 3.75 14.72
CA ASN A 105 14.05 4.20 13.40
C ASN A 105 15.10 3.29 12.74
N HIS A 106 15.39 2.15 13.34
CA HIS A 106 16.35 1.16 12.83
C HIS A 106 15.74 -0.25 12.86
N TRP A 107 16.07 -1.06 11.86
CA TRP A 107 15.59 -2.42 11.70
C TRP A 107 16.46 -3.23 10.75
N MET A 108 16.22 -4.54 10.67
CA MET A 108 16.92 -5.42 9.73
C MET A 108 16.29 -5.33 8.34
N ALA A 109 17.11 -5.10 7.30
CA ALA A 109 16.69 -5.13 5.90
C ALA A 109 17.80 -5.72 5.01
N GLY A 110 17.46 -6.73 4.21
CA GLY A 110 18.43 -7.42 3.36
C GLY A 110 19.58 -8.07 4.12
N GLY A 111 19.34 -8.47 5.39
CA GLY A 111 20.34 -9.09 6.26
C GLY A 111 21.29 -8.11 6.96
N ASN A 112 21.08 -6.80 6.83
CA ASN A 112 21.86 -5.78 7.51
C ASN A 112 20.93 -4.87 8.34
N GLU A 113 21.46 -4.36 9.44
CA GLU A 113 20.78 -3.33 10.20
C GLU A 113 20.83 -2.00 9.44
N VAL A 114 19.68 -1.37 9.26
CA VAL A 114 19.55 -0.07 8.61
C VAL A 114 18.92 0.91 9.58
N THR A 115 19.42 2.15 9.58
CA THR A 115 18.81 3.27 10.29
C THR A 115 18.15 4.18 9.26
N TRP A 116 16.88 4.51 9.47
CA TRP A 116 16.16 5.38 8.55
C TRP A 116 16.66 6.83 8.65
N ASN A 117 17.14 7.35 7.54
CA ASN A 117 17.66 8.72 7.44
C ASN A 117 17.18 9.46 6.17
N MET A 118 16.13 8.92 5.52
CA MET A 118 15.67 9.43 4.23
C MET A 118 14.42 10.30 4.40
N VAL A 119 14.38 11.41 3.68
CA VAL A 119 13.20 12.27 3.52
C VAL A 119 13.03 12.59 2.05
N HIS A 120 11.80 12.49 1.54
CA HIS A 120 11.51 12.75 0.14
C HIS A 120 11.85 14.19 -0.27
N TYR A 121 12.63 14.35 -1.34
CA TYR A 121 12.83 15.63 -2.03
C TYR A 121 11.61 15.96 -2.91
N ASP A 122 11.45 17.23 -3.26
CA ASP A 122 10.32 17.67 -4.08
C ASP A 122 10.30 17.02 -5.47
N VAL A 123 11.48 16.81 -6.08
CA VAL A 123 11.59 16.06 -7.34
C VAL A 123 11.13 14.61 -7.22
N GLN A 124 11.30 14.00 -6.05
CA GLN A 124 10.83 12.64 -5.77
C GLN A 124 9.30 12.59 -5.59
N LEU A 125 8.69 13.63 -5.02
CA LEU A 125 7.23 13.77 -4.98
C LEU A 125 6.67 13.85 -6.40
N PHE A 126 7.31 14.63 -7.27
CA PHE A 126 6.93 14.70 -8.69
C PHE A 126 7.04 13.31 -9.37
N GLY A 127 8.12 12.58 -9.13
CA GLY A 127 8.28 11.20 -9.62
C GLY A 127 7.16 10.28 -9.15
N GLY A 128 6.73 10.40 -7.90
CA GLY A 128 5.58 9.67 -7.34
C GLY A 128 4.27 9.97 -8.08
N VAL A 129 4.01 11.23 -8.42
CA VAL A 129 2.82 11.63 -9.22
C VAL A 129 2.88 11.00 -10.62
N VAL A 130 4.04 11.05 -11.28
CA VAL A 130 4.24 10.46 -12.62
C VAL A 130 3.94 8.96 -12.61
N LEU A 131 4.43 8.24 -11.59
CA LEU A 131 4.17 6.79 -11.44
C LEU A 131 2.69 6.51 -11.16
N HIS A 132 2.04 7.29 -10.29
CA HIS A 132 0.62 7.14 -10.01
C HIS A 132 -0.24 7.33 -11.27
N GLN A 133 0.16 8.24 -12.16
CA GLN A 133 -0.50 8.46 -13.44
C GLN A 133 -0.24 7.36 -14.50
N GLY A 134 0.39 6.26 -14.12
CA GLY A 134 0.71 5.15 -15.03
C GLY A 134 1.77 5.48 -16.07
N LYS A 135 2.60 6.51 -15.82
CA LYS A 135 3.68 6.95 -16.71
C LYS A 135 5.02 6.40 -16.24
N ILE A 136 6.02 6.43 -17.12
CA ILE A 136 7.39 6.06 -16.81
C ILE A 136 8.12 7.27 -16.20
N ALA A 137 8.63 7.11 -14.97
CA ALA A 137 9.50 8.08 -14.34
C ALA A 137 10.98 7.65 -14.57
N GLU A 138 11.67 8.35 -15.45
CA GLU A 138 13.11 8.14 -15.64
C GLU A 138 13.88 8.82 -14.51
N MET A 139 14.71 8.02 -13.81
CA MET A 139 15.54 8.49 -12.71
C MET A 139 16.94 7.87 -12.82
N ALA A 140 17.98 8.66 -12.62
CA ALA A 140 19.36 8.18 -12.62
C ALA A 140 19.64 7.24 -11.44
N THR A 141 20.74 6.50 -11.52
CA THR A 141 21.21 5.65 -10.42
C THR A 141 21.55 6.52 -9.20
N GLY A 142 21.09 6.12 -8.01
CA GLY A 142 21.31 6.85 -6.77
C GLY A 142 20.26 7.92 -6.43
N GLU A 143 19.29 8.21 -7.30
CA GLU A 143 18.24 9.23 -7.05
C GLU A 143 17.10 8.76 -6.15
N GLY A 144 17.20 7.56 -5.58
CA GLY A 144 16.24 7.06 -4.58
C GLY A 144 14.93 6.51 -5.18
N LYS A 145 15.01 5.75 -6.29
CA LYS A 145 13.84 5.13 -6.95
C LYS A 145 12.96 4.34 -5.98
N THR A 146 13.57 3.57 -5.06
CA THR A 146 12.86 2.78 -4.06
C THR A 146 12.07 3.68 -3.10
N LEU A 147 12.64 4.83 -2.71
CA LEU A 147 11.95 5.81 -1.86
C LEU A 147 10.79 6.49 -2.61
N VAL A 148 10.98 6.82 -3.90
CA VAL A 148 9.91 7.39 -4.73
C VAL A 148 8.72 6.44 -4.86
N ALA A 149 8.98 5.15 -5.02
CA ALA A 149 7.94 4.14 -5.13
C ALA A 149 7.02 4.07 -3.89
N THR A 150 7.51 4.49 -2.71
CA THR A 150 6.69 4.49 -1.49
C THR A 150 5.44 5.37 -1.61
N LEU A 151 5.50 6.43 -2.37
CA LEU A 151 4.43 7.41 -2.52
C LEU A 151 3.20 6.84 -3.25
N PRO A 152 3.33 6.35 -4.52
CA PRO A 152 2.20 5.77 -5.22
C PRO A 152 1.75 4.44 -4.60
N VAL A 153 2.65 3.67 -3.99
CA VAL A 153 2.29 2.43 -3.28
C VAL A 153 1.38 2.73 -2.10
N PHE A 154 1.77 3.67 -1.23
CA PHE A 154 0.93 4.09 -0.11
C PHE A 154 -0.42 4.63 -0.58
N LEU A 155 -0.42 5.53 -1.57
CA LEU A 155 -1.64 6.12 -2.12
C LEU A 155 -2.61 5.04 -2.64
N ASN A 156 -2.14 4.12 -3.47
CA ASN A 156 -3.00 3.08 -4.04
C ASN A 156 -3.45 2.04 -3.01
N ALA A 157 -2.66 1.79 -1.95
CA ALA A 157 -3.06 0.92 -0.85
C ALA A 157 -4.29 1.44 -0.08
N LEU A 158 -4.59 2.75 -0.14
CA LEU A 158 -5.78 3.33 0.48
C LEU A 158 -7.10 2.78 -0.09
N THR A 159 -7.09 2.19 -1.27
CA THR A 159 -8.27 1.54 -1.87
C THR A 159 -8.68 0.26 -1.13
N GLY A 160 -7.78 -0.38 -0.38
CA GLY A 160 -7.98 -1.68 0.24
C GLY A 160 -7.90 -2.88 -0.71
N ASN A 161 -7.58 -2.66 -1.99
CA ASN A 161 -7.49 -3.75 -2.99
C ASN A 161 -6.12 -4.44 -3.03
N GLY A 162 -5.16 -3.97 -2.21
CA GLY A 162 -3.77 -4.40 -2.26
C GLY A 162 -2.97 -3.73 -3.38
N VAL A 163 -1.64 -3.73 -3.23
CA VAL A 163 -0.71 -3.18 -4.23
C VAL A 163 0.43 -4.17 -4.43
N HIS A 164 0.75 -4.45 -5.67
CA HIS A 164 1.87 -5.31 -6.04
C HIS A 164 3.06 -4.46 -6.49
N VAL A 165 4.20 -4.64 -5.82
CA VAL A 165 5.47 -4.01 -6.19
C VAL A 165 6.35 -5.06 -6.85
N VAL A 166 6.65 -4.87 -8.13
CA VAL A 166 7.45 -5.80 -8.91
C VAL A 166 8.87 -5.28 -9.06
N THR A 167 9.85 -6.11 -8.67
CA THR A 167 11.27 -5.82 -8.78
C THR A 167 11.94 -6.77 -9.78
N VAL A 168 13.19 -6.50 -10.13
CA VAL A 168 13.93 -7.28 -11.14
C VAL A 168 14.33 -8.68 -10.66
N ASN A 169 14.37 -8.91 -9.33
CA ASN A 169 14.70 -10.21 -8.73
C ASN A 169 14.21 -10.32 -7.29
N ASP A 170 14.21 -11.55 -6.76
CA ASP A 170 13.71 -11.90 -5.42
C ASP A 170 14.51 -11.20 -4.30
N TYR A 171 15.83 -11.04 -4.48
CA TYR A 171 16.66 -10.35 -3.49
C TYR A 171 16.22 -8.90 -3.30
N LEU A 172 15.97 -8.18 -4.40
CA LEU A 172 15.50 -6.80 -4.33
C LEU A 172 14.06 -6.72 -3.78
N ALA A 173 13.20 -7.66 -4.14
CA ALA A 173 11.85 -7.73 -3.58
C ALA A 173 11.89 -7.84 -2.06
N LYS A 174 12.68 -8.77 -1.54
CA LYS A 174 12.86 -8.96 -0.11
C LYS A 174 13.51 -7.75 0.56
N ARG A 175 14.64 -7.27 0.04
CA ARG A 175 15.34 -6.10 0.60
C ARG A 175 14.45 -4.87 0.65
N ASP A 176 13.74 -4.56 -0.44
CA ASP A 176 12.95 -3.34 -0.54
C ASP A 176 11.67 -3.44 0.31
N SER A 177 11.06 -4.63 0.45
CA SER A 177 9.94 -4.85 1.36
C SER A 177 10.35 -4.70 2.83
N GLU A 178 11.51 -5.24 3.22
CA GLU A 178 12.04 -5.10 4.57
C GLU A 178 12.48 -3.66 4.86
N TRP A 179 13.05 -2.95 3.89
CA TRP A 179 13.56 -1.59 4.07
C TRP A 179 12.46 -0.54 4.13
N MET A 180 11.50 -0.60 3.20
CA MET A 180 10.40 0.38 3.12
C MET A 180 9.16 -0.05 3.91
N GLY A 181 9.06 -1.33 4.27
CA GLY A 181 7.91 -1.90 4.98
C GLY A 181 7.50 -1.14 6.23
N PRO A 182 8.42 -0.82 7.15
CA PRO A 182 8.07 -0.10 8.37
C PRO A 182 7.38 1.24 8.15
N LEU A 183 7.67 1.93 7.03
CA LEU A 183 6.97 3.16 6.67
C LEU A 183 5.48 2.94 6.41
N TYR A 184 5.12 1.84 5.77
CA TYR A 184 3.72 1.47 5.52
C TYR A 184 3.04 0.92 6.78
N MET A 185 3.76 0.07 7.51
CA MET A 185 3.27 -0.57 8.74
C MET A 185 2.93 0.46 9.81
N PHE A 186 3.69 1.57 9.90
CA PHE A 186 3.38 2.70 10.77
C PHE A 186 1.98 3.32 10.51
N HIS A 187 1.43 3.11 9.32
CA HIS A 187 0.08 3.55 8.93
C HIS A 187 -0.95 2.42 8.91
N GLY A 188 -0.68 1.30 9.54
CA GLY A 188 -1.62 0.17 9.61
C GLY A 188 -1.72 -0.65 8.34
N LEU A 189 -0.77 -0.53 7.40
CA LEU A 189 -0.71 -1.35 6.19
C LEU A 189 0.18 -2.57 6.42
N SER A 190 -0.32 -3.76 6.11
CA SER A 190 0.50 -4.97 6.14
C SER A 190 1.38 -5.07 4.89
N VAL A 191 2.61 -5.53 5.07
CA VAL A 191 3.59 -5.75 4.00
C VAL A 191 4.01 -7.20 4.00
N ASP A 192 4.08 -7.80 2.81
CA ASP A 192 4.55 -9.16 2.62
C ASP A 192 5.45 -9.24 1.38
N CYS A 193 6.27 -10.28 1.29
CA CYS A 193 7.13 -10.54 0.15
C CYS A 193 6.87 -11.95 -0.37
N ILE A 194 6.53 -12.05 -1.66
CA ILE A 194 6.39 -13.34 -2.33
C ILE A 194 7.79 -13.85 -2.64
N ASP A 195 8.29 -14.76 -1.79
CA ASP A 195 9.54 -15.48 -2.03
C ASP A 195 9.23 -16.84 -2.67
N LYS A 196 10.16 -17.36 -3.49
CA LYS A 196 10.04 -18.68 -4.16
C LYS A 196 9.75 -19.85 -3.22
N HIS A 197 10.00 -19.67 -1.93
CA HIS A 197 9.77 -20.68 -0.90
C HIS A 197 8.47 -20.52 -0.12
N GLN A 198 7.65 -19.50 -0.38
CA GLN A 198 6.39 -19.20 0.33
C GLN A 198 5.15 -19.14 -0.58
N ILE A 199 5.16 -19.89 -1.68
CA ILE A 199 3.97 -19.99 -2.55
C ILE A 199 2.83 -20.62 -1.76
N GLY A 200 1.88 -19.81 -1.29
CA GLY A 200 0.63 -20.33 -0.72
C GLY A 200 -0.09 -19.50 0.35
N ARG A 201 0.41 -18.36 0.79
CA ARG A 201 -0.22 -17.58 1.86
C ARG A 201 -0.46 -16.08 1.61
N ALA A 202 -0.30 -15.60 0.40
CA ALA A 202 -0.64 -14.21 0.09
C ALA A 202 -2.16 -14.05 -0.06
N SER A 203 -2.84 -13.71 1.01
CA SER A 203 -4.20 -13.19 0.91
C SER A 203 -4.11 -11.68 0.64
N CYS A 204 -4.46 -11.27 -0.57
CA CYS A 204 -4.37 -9.88 -1.05
C CYS A 204 -5.48 -8.95 -0.52
N ARG A 205 -5.83 -9.01 0.74
CA ARG A 205 -6.69 -8.00 1.36
C ARG A 205 -5.82 -7.09 2.23
N GLU A 206 -5.71 -5.81 1.83
CA GLU A 206 -5.03 -4.74 2.58
C GLU A 206 -3.49 -4.90 2.70
N ARG A 207 -2.82 -5.45 1.68
CA ARG A 207 -1.37 -5.68 1.71
C ARG A 207 -0.66 -4.99 0.57
N VAL A 208 0.54 -4.49 0.87
CA VAL A 208 1.57 -4.18 -0.13
C VAL A 208 2.38 -5.47 -0.33
N CYS A 209 2.35 -6.03 -1.52
CA CYS A 209 3.09 -7.24 -1.88
C CYS A 209 4.23 -6.90 -2.82
#